data_dc9eea18741108bba5b15e34809e06b6
#
_entry.id   dc9eea18741108bba5b15e34809e06b6
#
_cell.length_a   1.000
_cell.length_b   1.000
_cell.length_c   1.000
_cell.angle_alpha   90.00
_cell.angle_beta   90.00
_cell.angle_gamma   90.00
#
_symmetry.space_group_name_H-M   'P 1'
#
loop_
_entity.id
_entity.type
_entity.pdbx_description
1 polymer ?
#
loop_
_entity_poly.entity_id
_entity_poly.type
_entity_poly.pdbx_seq_one_letter_code
_entity_poly.pdbx_strand_id
1 'polypeptide(L)'
;KEKTIIAVGSKNNLGQDAGKKLINIAESLKNNHEITMNKFSVYDERNLTMLIDFYELTMANGYFKRNLQNETVVFDMFYRSNPEKGGYVICAGLQQLIEYIQGMHFTKGDIEYLRSKRCFDEKFLKYLENFEFKGSISAVPEGTIVYPNTPLVTVVAPLIDAQLVETMILVTVNHQSMIATKANRIVRAAKGKTVMEFGARRAQGYDGAVYGARAAYIGGVDATATVLSDEMFGVPAIGTMAHSWVQYFDNEYEAFKAYAEVYPNDCSLLIDTYNVLKSGLPNAIKVAKEILEPQGKRLKGVRLDSGDLAYLSKACRKVLDDNDMQDCKIIVSNSIDEYLIQSLNDQGAKIDSYGVGERLITSKSSPVFGCV
;
A
#
# COMPACT_ATOMS: atom_id res chain seq x y z
N LYS A 1 -7.74 27.25 21.89
CA LYS A 1 -6.94 26.01 22.03
C LYS A 1 -5.78 26.13 21.05
N GLU A 2 -4.57 26.38 21.56
CA GLU A 2 -3.36 26.45 20.78
C GLU A 2 -3.03 25.07 20.22
N LYS A 3 -2.77 24.98 18.91
CA LYS A 3 -2.29 23.76 18.27
C LYS A 3 -0.77 23.82 18.23
N THR A 4 -0.12 22.94 18.97
CA THR A 4 1.34 22.76 18.94
C THR A 4 1.71 21.92 17.74
N ILE A 5 2.54 22.44 16.85
CA ILE A 5 3.13 21.66 15.76
C ILE A 5 4.45 21.09 16.29
N ILE A 6 4.54 19.77 16.40
CA ILE A 6 5.79 19.09 16.78
C ILE A 6 6.48 18.64 15.49
N ALA A 7 7.61 19.29 15.17
CA ALA A 7 8.51 18.84 14.12
C ALA A 7 9.57 17.94 14.76
N VAL A 8 9.57 16.64 14.43
CA VAL A 8 10.62 15.71 14.84
C VAL A 8 11.71 15.70 13.77
N GLY A 9 12.80 16.44 14.00
CA GLY A 9 13.98 16.41 13.19
C GLY A 9 15.09 15.59 13.84
N SER A 10 15.77 14.72 13.10
CA SER A 10 16.95 14.01 13.59
C SER A 10 18.10 15.00 13.88
N LYS A 11 18.91 14.72 14.89
CA LYS A 11 19.97 15.58 15.44
C LYS A 11 21.16 15.88 14.52
N ASN A 12 21.10 15.56 13.24
CA ASN A 12 22.19 15.78 12.29
C ASN A 12 21.84 16.85 11.26
N ASN A 13 22.35 18.07 11.50
CA ASN A 13 22.62 19.13 10.51
C ASN A 13 21.47 19.66 9.63
N LEU A 14 20.35 20.03 10.22
CA LEU A 14 19.58 21.12 9.65
C LEU A 14 19.95 22.41 10.40
N GLY A 15 20.68 23.32 9.75
CA GLY A 15 21.12 24.57 10.33
C GLY A 15 19.92 25.40 10.82
N GLN A 16 20.18 26.30 11.78
CA GLN A 16 19.17 27.20 12.40
C GLN A 16 18.28 27.95 11.38
N ASP A 17 18.77 28.13 10.14
CA ASP A 17 18.02 28.74 9.03
C ASP A 17 16.85 27.91 8.48
N ALA A 18 16.94 26.58 8.49
CA ALA A 18 15.84 25.73 8.00
C ALA A 18 14.66 25.71 8.98
N GLY A 19 14.94 25.73 10.28
CA GLY A 19 13.93 25.85 11.33
C GLY A 19 13.19 27.20 11.26
N LYS A 20 13.92 28.30 11.05
CA LYS A 20 13.31 29.64 10.87
C LYS A 20 12.48 29.74 9.60
N LYS A 21 12.92 29.14 8.48
CA LYS A 21 12.14 29.08 7.24
C LYS A 21 10.83 28.30 7.40
N LEU A 22 10.83 27.19 8.13
CA LEU A 22 9.62 26.41 8.41
C LEU A 22 8.65 27.17 9.32
N ILE A 23 9.15 27.90 10.33
CA ILE A 23 8.34 28.76 11.18
C ILE A 23 7.73 29.91 10.37
N ASN A 24 8.50 30.56 9.52
CA ASN A 24 8.02 31.66 8.65
C ASN A 24 6.97 31.15 7.63
N ILE A 25 7.12 29.92 7.10
CA ILE A 25 6.10 29.30 6.24
C ILE A 25 4.83 29.00 7.04
N ALA A 26 4.95 28.48 8.27
CA ALA A 26 3.81 28.21 9.14
C ALA A 26 3.08 29.51 9.55
N GLU A 27 3.80 30.59 9.83
CA GLU A 27 3.24 31.91 10.13
C GLU A 27 2.61 32.58 8.90
N SER A 28 3.22 32.45 7.72
CA SER A 28 2.67 32.91 6.44
C SER A 28 1.38 32.17 6.08
N LEU A 29 1.31 30.88 6.35
CA LEU A 29 0.09 30.08 6.18
C LEU A 29 -0.99 30.43 7.21
N LYS A 30 -0.62 30.96 8.38
CA LYS A 30 -1.56 31.41 9.42
C LYS A 30 -2.20 32.77 9.08
N ASN A 31 -1.52 33.59 8.29
CA ASN A 31 -1.96 34.96 7.98
C ASN A 31 -2.61 35.15 6.60
N ASN A 32 -2.57 34.14 5.73
CA ASN A 32 -3.21 34.21 4.41
C ASN A 32 -4.27 33.11 4.29
N HIS A 33 -5.51 33.53 4.44
CA HIS A 33 -6.75 32.83 4.12
C HIS A 33 -7.05 31.56 4.92
N GLU A 34 -8.25 31.50 5.44
CA GLU A 34 -8.95 30.24 5.69
C GLU A 34 -8.80 29.36 4.45
N ILE A 35 -7.75 28.53 4.44
CA ILE A 35 -7.78 27.32 3.64
C ILE A 35 -8.91 26.54 4.28
N THR A 36 -10.09 26.63 3.69
CA THR A 36 -11.15 25.65 3.91
C THR A 36 -10.49 24.33 3.52
N MET A 37 -9.89 23.64 4.49
CA MET A 37 -9.49 22.26 4.31
C MET A 37 -10.80 21.53 4.11
N ASN A 38 -11.19 21.34 2.84
CA ASN A 38 -12.10 20.27 2.50
C ASN A 38 -11.51 19.05 3.19
N LYS A 39 -12.26 18.44 4.07
CA LYS A 39 -11.86 17.25 4.78
C LYS A 39 -11.63 16.16 3.74
N PHE A 40 -10.40 16.03 3.25
CA PHE A 40 -9.97 14.86 2.54
C PHE A 40 -9.76 13.77 3.58
N SER A 41 -10.83 13.11 3.95
CA SER A 41 -10.79 11.91 4.73
C SER A 41 -10.88 10.73 3.79
N VAL A 42 -10.10 9.69 4.04
CA VAL A 42 -10.24 8.39 3.35
C VAL A 42 -11.63 7.80 3.64
N TYR A 43 -12.25 8.24 4.73
CA TYR A 43 -13.60 7.82 5.19
C TYR A 43 -14.74 8.64 4.59
N ASP A 44 -14.45 9.81 3.99
CA ASP A 44 -15.49 10.60 3.36
C ASP A 44 -15.78 10.00 1.97
N GLU A 45 -17.04 9.93 1.60
CA GLU A 45 -17.44 9.63 0.21
C GLU A 45 -16.80 10.67 -0.72
N ARG A 46 -15.71 10.29 -1.35
CA ARG A 46 -15.02 11.14 -2.31
C ARG A 46 -15.65 11.00 -3.68
N ASN A 47 -16.19 12.09 -4.19
CA ASN A 47 -16.55 12.15 -5.59
C ASN A 47 -15.25 12.30 -6.43
N LEU A 48 -14.86 11.23 -7.10
CA LEU A 48 -13.68 11.20 -7.97
C LEU A 48 -14.03 11.44 -9.45
N THR A 49 -15.24 11.88 -9.75
CA THR A 49 -15.70 12.12 -11.15
C THR A 49 -14.77 13.04 -11.94
N MET A 50 -14.14 14.00 -11.26
CA MET A 50 -13.17 14.92 -11.90
C MET A 50 -11.74 14.36 -11.99
N LEU A 51 -11.49 13.12 -11.59
CA LEU A 51 -10.23 12.42 -11.88
C LEU A 51 -10.23 11.93 -13.34
N ILE A 52 -10.19 12.87 -14.23
CA ILE A 52 -10.26 12.71 -15.70
C ILE A 52 -9.10 13.50 -16.30
N ASP A 53 -8.42 12.94 -17.28
CA ASP A 53 -7.45 13.70 -18.06
C ASP A 53 -8.16 14.79 -18.88
N PHE A 54 -7.58 15.97 -18.93
CA PHE A 54 -8.25 17.13 -19.53
C PHE A 54 -8.60 16.92 -21.02
N TYR A 55 -7.81 16.12 -21.74
CA TYR A 55 -8.09 15.80 -23.13
C TYR A 55 -9.42 15.02 -23.31
N GLU A 56 -9.78 14.16 -22.34
CA GLU A 56 -11.04 13.41 -22.39
C GLU A 56 -12.24 14.37 -22.38
N LEU A 57 -12.19 15.41 -21.52
CA LEU A 57 -13.23 16.44 -21.48
C LEU A 57 -13.25 17.30 -22.76
N THR A 58 -12.09 17.66 -23.33
CA THR A 58 -12.04 18.43 -24.57
C THR A 58 -12.55 17.64 -25.76
N MET A 59 -12.20 16.34 -25.85
CA MET A 59 -12.74 15.42 -26.84
C MET A 59 -14.24 15.24 -26.67
N ALA A 60 -14.73 15.01 -25.44
CA ALA A 60 -16.16 14.87 -25.13
C ALA A 60 -16.96 16.10 -25.55
N ASN A 61 -16.45 17.32 -25.28
CA ASN A 61 -17.06 18.55 -25.79
C ASN A 61 -17.07 18.60 -27.32
N GLY A 62 -16.01 18.14 -27.97
CA GLY A 62 -15.94 18.02 -29.45
C GLY A 62 -16.97 17.04 -30.01
N TYR A 63 -17.09 15.86 -29.42
CA TYR A 63 -18.10 14.86 -29.78
C TYR A 63 -19.52 15.41 -29.57
N PHE A 64 -19.78 16.08 -28.47
CA PHE A 64 -21.07 16.70 -28.20
C PHE A 64 -21.45 17.74 -29.25
N LYS A 65 -20.52 18.62 -29.66
CA LYS A 65 -20.72 19.62 -30.72
C LYS A 65 -20.97 19.00 -32.09
N ARG A 66 -20.56 17.77 -32.30
CA ARG A 66 -20.78 16.99 -33.55
C ARG A 66 -22.01 16.09 -33.46
N ASN A 67 -22.77 16.11 -32.35
CA ASN A 67 -23.94 15.27 -32.11
C ASN A 67 -23.59 13.75 -32.11
N LEU A 68 -22.38 13.38 -31.65
CA LEU A 68 -21.88 12.01 -31.58
C LEU A 68 -22.07 11.38 -30.19
N GLN A 69 -22.62 12.09 -29.23
CA GLN A 69 -22.74 11.65 -27.80
C GLN A 69 -23.53 10.35 -27.63
N ASN A 70 -24.38 9.98 -28.57
CA ASN A 70 -25.20 8.77 -28.50
C ASN A 70 -24.65 7.61 -29.37
N GLU A 71 -23.54 7.81 -30.07
CA GLU A 71 -22.88 6.75 -30.84
C GLU A 71 -22.32 5.69 -29.89
N THR A 72 -22.70 4.44 -30.05
CA THR A 72 -22.19 3.34 -29.23
C THR A 72 -20.80 2.92 -29.71
N VAL A 73 -19.86 2.85 -28.80
CA VAL A 73 -18.48 2.42 -29.06
C VAL A 73 -18.09 1.26 -28.14
N VAL A 74 -17.01 0.58 -28.51
CA VAL A 74 -16.37 -0.46 -27.71
C VAL A 74 -14.92 -0.04 -27.45
N PHE A 75 -14.56 0.10 -26.18
CA PHE A 75 -13.19 0.37 -25.75
C PHE A 75 -12.66 -0.80 -24.96
N ASP A 76 -11.49 -1.29 -25.32
CA ASP A 76 -10.81 -2.38 -24.63
C ASP A 76 -9.57 -1.85 -23.91
N MET A 77 -9.51 -2.07 -22.60
CA MET A 77 -8.31 -1.85 -21.80
C MET A 77 -7.46 -3.12 -21.80
N PHE A 78 -6.21 -3.00 -22.19
CA PHE A 78 -5.21 -4.09 -22.15
C PHE A 78 -3.81 -3.55 -21.86
N TYR A 79 -2.82 -4.45 -21.69
CA TYR A 79 -1.41 -4.08 -21.56
C TYR A 79 -0.54 -4.79 -22.58
N ARG A 80 0.62 -4.20 -22.90
CA ARG A 80 1.44 -4.64 -24.06
C ARG A 80 2.53 -5.64 -23.71
N SER A 81 3.07 -5.60 -22.51
CA SER A 81 4.19 -6.47 -22.10
C SER A 81 4.17 -6.76 -20.61
N ASN A 82 4.61 -7.96 -20.23
CA ASN A 82 4.71 -8.33 -18.84
C ASN A 82 5.77 -7.49 -18.10
N PRO A 83 5.47 -7.01 -16.88
CA PRO A 83 6.43 -6.29 -16.05
C PRO A 83 7.61 -7.21 -15.66
N GLU A 84 8.78 -6.60 -15.53
CA GLU A 84 10.02 -7.30 -15.09
C GLU A 84 10.35 -8.57 -15.89
N LYS A 85 9.95 -8.65 -17.16
CA LYS A 85 10.08 -9.86 -18.00
C LYS A 85 9.42 -11.10 -17.36
N GLY A 86 8.41 -10.90 -16.50
CA GLY A 86 7.64 -11.98 -15.89
C GLY A 86 6.75 -12.70 -16.89
N GLY A 87 6.16 -13.82 -16.46
CA GLY A 87 5.33 -14.66 -17.34
C GLY A 87 3.88 -14.19 -17.44
N TYR A 88 3.38 -13.35 -16.52
CA TYR A 88 1.97 -12.99 -16.39
C TYR A 88 1.78 -11.76 -15.49
N VAL A 89 0.54 -11.29 -15.42
CA VAL A 89 0.03 -10.30 -14.46
C VAL A 89 -1.15 -10.88 -13.69
N ILE A 90 -1.32 -10.51 -12.42
CA ILE A 90 -2.53 -10.75 -11.63
C ILE A 90 -3.44 -9.55 -11.77
N CYS A 91 -4.63 -9.72 -12.33
CA CYS A 91 -5.60 -8.65 -12.49
C CYS A 91 -6.19 -8.25 -11.13
N ALA A 92 -6.22 -6.94 -10.84
CA ALA A 92 -6.84 -6.38 -9.64
C ALA A 92 -7.29 -4.93 -9.86
N GLY A 93 -8.19 -4.39 -9.01
CA GLY A 93 -8.71 -3.02 -9.07
C GLY A 93 -10.16 -2.93 -9.54
N LEU A 94 -10.79 -4.03 -9.91
CA LEU A 94 -12.15 -4.03 -10.46
C LEU A 94 -13.20 -3.51 -9.46
N GLN A 95 -13.08 -3.83 -8.17
CA GLN A 95 -14.03 -3.37 -7.16
C GLN A 95 -14.09 -1.85 -7.09
N GLN A 96 -12.93 -1.18 -6.99
CA GLN A 96 -12.86 0.30 -6.93
C GLN A 96 -13.33 0.95 -8.22
N LEU A 97 -13.11 0.29 -9.36
CA LEU A 97 -13.63 0.75 -10.63
C LEU A 97 -15.16 0.71 -10.68
N ILE A 98 -15.78 -0.35 -10.18
CA ILE A 98 -17.24 -0.48 -10.10
C ILE A 98 -17.81 0.60 -9.18
N GLU A 99 -17.23 0.79 -7.98
CA GLU A 99 -17.64 1.82 -7.01
C GLU A 99 -17.55 3.22 -7.62
N TYR A 100 -16.46 3.54 -8.33
CA TYR A 100 -16.31 4.80 -9.03
C TYR A 100 -17.42 5.05 -10.07
N ILE A 101 -17.66 4.07 -10.94
CA ILE A 101 -18.64 4.22 -12.03
C ILE A 101 -20.06 4.36 -11.47
N GLN A 102 -20.40 3.61 -10.43
CA GLN A 102 -21.70 3.71 -9.76
C GLN A 102 -21.90 5.05 -9.04
N GLY A 103 -20.82 5.66 -8.56
CA GLY A 103 -20.83 6.96 -7.89
C GLY A 103 -20.59 8.17 -8.80
N MET A 104 -20.33 7.96 -10.10
CA MET A 104 -19.91 9.01 -11.02
C MET A 104 -21.02 10.03 -11.27
N HIS A 105 -20.77 11.29 -10.89
CA HIS A 105 -21.67 12.41 -11.14
C HIS A 105 -20.92 13.74 -11.03
N PHE A 106 -21.26 14.72 -11.86
CA PHE A 106 -20.68 16.05 -11.78
C PHE A 106 -21.47 16.93 -10.81
N THR A 107 -20.79 17.50 -9.83
CA THR A 107 -21.41 18.47 -8.91
C THR A 107 -21.55 19.84 -9.55
N LYS A 108 -22.39 20.71 -8.96
CA LYS A 108 -22.49 22.13 -9.40
C LYS A 108 -21.13 22.83 -9.35
N GLY A 109 -20.31 22.54 -8.33
CA GLY A 109 -18.95 23.09 -8.20
C GLY A 109 -18.05 22.67 -9.35
N ASP A 110 -18.12 21.39 -9.77
CA ASP A 110 -17.37 20.88 -10.93
C ASP A 110 -17.75 21.61 -12.22
N ILE A 111 -19.04 21.80 -12.45
CA ILE A 111 -19.55 22.51 -13.63
C ILE A 111 -19.11 23.99 -13.63
N GLU A 112 -19.17 24.68 -12.49
CA GLU A 112 -18.68 26.05 -12.35
C GLU A 112 -17.16 26.14 -12.60
N TYR A 113 -16.40 25.17 -12.08
CA TYR A 113 -14.98 25.09 -12.37
C TYR A 113 -14.70 24.87 -13.87
N LEU A 114 -15.37 23.93 -14.52
CA LEU A 114 -15.22 23.70 -15.95
C LEU A 114 -15.63 24.94 -16.78
N ARG A 115 -16.71 25.62 -16.40
CA ARG A 115 -17.14 26.90 -17.02
C ARG A 115 -16.06 27.97 -16.93
N SER A 116 -15.34 28.03 -15.80
CA SER A 116 -14.25 29.00 -15.60
C SER A 116 -13.08 28.81 -16.58
N LYS A 117 -12.92 27.60 -17.16
CA LYS A 117 -11.89 27.33 -18.18
C LYS A 117 -12.16 28.01 -19.53
N ARG A 118 -13.39 28.44 -19.78
CA ARG A 118 -13.82 29.19 -21.01
C ARG A 118 -13.54 28.46 -22.33
N CYS A 119 -13.43 27.15 -22.33
CA CYS A 119 -13.18 26.32 -23.52
C CYS A 119 -14.30 25.30 -23.79
N PHE A 120 -15.28 25.19 -22.91
CA PHE A 120 -16.40 24.28 -23.07
C PHE A 120 -17.68 24.97 -23.48
N ASP A 121 -18.50 24.29 -24.28
CA ASP A 121 -19.82 24.77 -24.72
C ASP A 121 -20.81 24.69 -23.53
N GLU A 122 -21.66 25.74 -23.35
CA GLU A 122 -22.63 25.75 -22.23
C GLU A 122 -23.66 24.61 -22.32
N LYS A 123 -24.02 24.16 -23.52
CA LYS A 123 -24.92 23.01 -23.68
C LYS A 123 -24.24 21.70 -23.28
N PHE A 124 -22.92 21.60 -23.51
CA PHE A 124 -22.13 20.45 -23.03
C PHE A 124 -22.00 20.47 -21.51
N LEU A 125 -21.75 21.62 -20.89
CA LEU A 125 -21.73 21.74 -19.43
C LEU A 125 -23.07 21.34 -18.82
N LYS A 126 -24.19 21.77 -19.43
CA LYS A 126 -25.53 21.34 -19.01
C LYS A 126 -25.78 19.83 -19.22
N TYR A 127 -25.18 19.21 -20.23
CA TYR A 127 -25.21 17.76 -20.43
C TYR A 127 -24.47 17.05 -19.27
N LEU A 128 -23.31 17.54 -18.85
CA LEU A 128 -22.55 17.00 -17.73
C LEU A 128 -23.28 17.13 -16.39
N GLU A 129 -24.06 18.21 -16.16
CA GLU A 129 -24.87 18.37 -14.96
C GLU A 129 -25.84 17.19 -14.70
N ASN A 130 -26.26 16.50 -15.76
CA ASN A 130 -27.21 15.39 -15.73
C ASN A 130 -26.54 14.09 -16.18
N PHE A 131 -25.23 14.02 -16.10
CA PHE A 131 -24.47 12.86 -16.54
C PHE A 131 -24.70 11.67 -15.61
N GLU A 132 -25.07 10.56 -16.21
CA GLU A 132 -25.10 9.23 -15.62
C GLU A 132 -24.45 8.27 -16.61
N PHE A 133 -23.57 7.40 -16.18
CA PHE A 133 -22.95 6.40 -17.04
C PHE A 133 -24.00 5.41 -17.56
N LYS A 134 -24.10 5.28 -18.88
CA LYS A 134 -25.14 4.47 -19.59
C LYS A 134 -24.54 3.32 -20.39
N GLY A 135 -23.46 2.76 -19.90
CA GLY A 135 -22.79 1.67 -20.58
C GLY A 135 -22.89 0.34 -19.87
N SER A 136 -22.26 -0.66 -20.46
CA SER A 136 -21.95 -1.92 -19.85
C SER A 136 -20.43 -2.13 -19.80
N ILE A 137 -19.96 -2.77 -18.74
CA ILE A 137 -18.55 -3.10 -18.55
C ILE A 137 -18.43 -4.59 -18.33
N SER A 138 -17.61 -5.23 -19.15
CA SER A 138 -17.16 -6.60 -18.95
C SER A 138 -15.71 -6.57 -18.52
N ALA A 139 -15.36 -7.29 -17.47
CA ALA A 139 -13.98 -7.29 -16.95
C ALA A 139 -13.56 -8.69 -16.47
N VAL A 140 -12.26 -8.91 -16.48
CA VAL A 140 -11.66 -10.13 -15.92
C VAL A 140 -11.79 -10.07 -14.39
N PRO A 141 -12.25 -11.16 -13.72
CA PRO A 141 -12.32 -11.19 -12.26
C PRO A 141 -10.96 -10.95 -11.60
N GLU A 142 -10.98 -10.26 -10.45
CA GLU A 142 -9.76 -10.04 -9.68
C GLU A 142 -9.12 -11.36 -9.24
N GLY A 143 -7.78 -11.36 -9.14
CA GLY A 143 -6.98 -12.56 -8.83
C GLY A 143 -6.70 -13.45 -10.05
N THR A 144 -7.30 -13.18 -11.20
CA THR A 144 -7.07 -13.94 -12.42
C THR A 144 -5.71 -13.64 -13.04
N ILE A 145 -5.03 -14.68 -13.51
CA ILE A 145 -3.81 -14.56 -14.31
C ILE A 145 -4.18 -14.08 -15.72
N VAL A 146 -3.53 -13.02 -16.17
CA VAL A 146 -3.76 -12.41 -17.47
C VAL A 146 -2.45 -12.23 -18.25
N TYR A 147 -2.58 -12.08 -19.58
CA TYR A 147 -1.46 -12.02 -20.51
C TYR A 147 -1.53 -10.75 -21.39
N PRO A 148 -0.40 -10.30 -21.96
CA PRO A 148 -0.36 -9.14 -22.83
C PRO A 148 -1.33 -9.23 -24.03
N ASN A 149 -1.83 -8.08 -24.47
CA ASN A 149 -2.70 -7.94 -25.64
C ASN A 149 -4.04 -8.70 -25.54
N THR A 150 -4.48 -8.97 -24.31
CA THR A 150 -5.80 -9.54 -24.02
C THR A 150 -6.63 -8.49 -23.28
N PRO A 151 -7.88 -8.19 -23.69
CA PRO A 151 -8.73 -7.25 -22.98
C PRO A 151 -8.93 -7.64 -21.51
N LEU A 152 -8.68 -6.71 -20.59
CA LEU A 152 -8.92 -6.87 -19.16
C LEU A 152 -10.25 -6.24 -18.76
N VAL A 153 -10.58 -5.12 -19.40
CA VAL A 153 -11.84 -4.40 -19.24
C VAL A 153 -12.32 -4.00 -20.62
N THR A 154 -13.56 -4.34 -20.95
CA THR A 154 -14.24 -3.90 -22.16
C THR A 154 -15.41 -3.02 -21.78
N VAL A 155 -15.44 -1.80 -22.30
CA VAL A 155 -16.52 -0.83 -22.11
C VAL A 155 -17.34 -0.74 -23.38
N VAL A 156 -18.64 -1.01 -23.31
CA VAL A 156 -19.60 -0.80 -24.39
C VAL A 156 -20.56 0.29 -23.94
N ALA A 157 -20.43 1.48 -24.49
CA ALA A 157 -21.13 2.66 -23.99
C ALA A 157 -21.32 3.74 -25.09
N PRO A 158 -22.17 4.76 -24.86
CA PRO A 158 -22.13 5.98 -25.64
C PRO A 158 -20.72 6.59 -25.63
N LEU A 159 -20.31 7.21 -26.73
CA LEU A 159 -18.92 7.65 -26.95
C LEU A 159 -18.38 8.56 -25.83
N ILE A 160 -19.19 9.49 -25.32
CA ILE A 160 -18.76 10.36 -24.21
C ILE A 160 -18.61 9.56 -22.93
N ASP A 161 -19.55 8.66 -22.63
CA ASP A 161 -19.52 7.84 -21.43
C ASP A 161 -18.27 6.93 -21.40
N ALA A 162 -17.96 6.29 -22.55
CA ALA A 162 -16.77 5.46 -22.69
C ALA A 162 -15.48 6.27 -22.50
N GLN A 163 -15.44 7.50 -23.03
CA GLN A 163 -14.26 8.37 -22.94
C GLN A 163 -13.99 8.85 -21.51
N LEU A 164 -15.01 9.25 -20.75
CA LEU A 164 -14.86 9.85 -19.43
C LEU A 164 -14.47 8.86 -18.32
N VAL A 165 -14.44 7.56 -18.58
CA VAL A 165 -14.01 6.55 -17.60
C VAL A 165 -12.59 6.03 -17.86
N GLU A 166 -11.93 6.47 -18.92
CA GLU A 166 -10.62 5.98 -19.36
C GLU A 166 -9.56 6.12 -18.25
N THR A 167 -9.30 7.33 -17.77
CA THR A 167 -8.25 7.59 -16.76
C THR A 167 -8.45 6.72 -15.51
N MET A 168 -9.69 6.61 -15.02
CA MET A 168 -9.95 5.84 -13.80
C MET A 168 -9.76 4.34 -14.00
N ILE A 169 -10.17 3.81 -15.14
CA ILE A 169 -9.91 2.40 -15.49
C ILE A 169 -8.40 2.14 -15.48
N LEU A 170 -7.65 2.98 -16.21
CA LEU A 170 -6.21 2.80 -16.36
C LEU A 170 -5.47 2.90 -15.02
N VAL A 171 -5.69 3.95 -14.24
CA VAL A 171 -4.95 4.18 -12.98
C VAL A 171 -5.26 3.11 -11.94
N THR A 172 -6.53 2.69 -11.83
CA THR A 172 -6.96 1.73 -10.80
C THR A 172 -6.44 0.32 -11.10
N VAL A 173 -6.65 -0.15 -12.33
CA VAL A 173 -6.22 -1.48 -12.76
C VAL A 173 -4.70 -1.57 -12.83
N ASN A 174 -4.01 -0.51 -13.32
CA ASN A 174 -2.54 -0.47 -13.32
C ASN A 174 -1.96 -0.62 -11.92
N HIS A 175 -2.35 0.25 -10.99
CA HIS A 175 -1.79 0.27 -9.63
C HIS A 175 -2.01 -1.07 -8.92
N GLN A 176 -3.25 -1.54 -8.85
CA GLN A 176 -3.56 -2.74 -8.08
C GLN A 176 -3.03 -4.02 -8.74
N SER A 177 -3.09 -4.13 -10.06
CA SER A 177 -2.52 -5.29 -10.76
C SER A 177 -1.02 -5.39 -10.62
N MET A 178 -0.30 -4.25 -10.64
CA MET A 178 1.15 -4.25 -10.41
C MET A 178 1.51 -4.73 -9.02
N ILE A 179 0.83 -4.23 -7.98
CA ILE A 179 1.07 -4.66 -6.60
C ILE A 179 0.69 -6.13 -6.39
N ALA A 180 -0.47 -6.57 -6.90
CA ALA A 180 -0.88 -7.98 -6.82
C ALA A 180 0.11 -8.91 -7.52
N THR A 181 0.63 -8.53 -8.68
CA THR A 181 1.64 -9.30 -9.42
C THR A 181 2.95 -9.39 -8.65
N LYS A 182 3.45 -8.26 -8.10
CA LYS A 182 4.66 -8.23 -7.28
C LYS A 182 4.50 -9.09 -6.03
N ALA A 183 3.35 -8.97 -5.34
CA ALA A 183 2.99 -9.78 -4.19
C ALA A 183 3.04 -11.28 -4.52
N ASN A 184 2.41 -11.70 -5.62
CA ASN A 184 2.38 -13.10 -6.02
C ASN A 184 3.78 -13.67 -6.31
N ARG A 185 4.68 -12.90 -6.93
CA ARG A 185 6.07 -13.30 -7.15
C ARG A 185 6.81 -13.52 -5.83
N ILE A 186 6.63 -12.61 -4.87
CA ILE A 186 7.21 -12.68 -3.54
C ILE A 186 6.70 -13.91 -2.78
N VAL A 187 5.38 -14.12 -2.77
CA VAL A 187 4.73 -15.28 -2.13
C VAL A 187 5.24 -16.60 -2.71
N ARG A 188 5.34 -16.70 -4.02
CA ARG A 188 5.90 -17.90 -4.68
C ARG A 188 7.37 -18.15 -4.30
N ALA A 189 8.19 -17.11 -4.21
CA ALA A 189 9.57 -17.23 -3.75
C ALA A 189 9.66 -17.67 -2.29
N ALA A 190 8.68 -17.31 -1.45
CA ALA A 190 8.62 -17.71 -0.04
C ALA A 190 8.31 -19.20 0.18
N LYS A 191 7.87 -19.94 -0.87
CA LYS A 191 7.68 -21.41 -0.83
C LYS A 191 6.78 -21.86 0.33
N GLY A 192 5.63 -21.22 0.52
CA GLY A 192 4.64 -21.57 1.55
C GLY A 192 4.90 -20.98 2.93
N LYS A 193 5.94 -20.15 3.09
CA LYS A 193 6.16 -19.37 4.32
C LYS A 193 5.27 -18.13 4.31
N THR A 194 4.87 -17.65 5.48
CA THR A 194 4.04 -16.47 5.66
C THR A 194 4.71 -15.21 5.09
N VAL A 195 3.97 -14.44 4.34
CA VAL A 195 4.38 -13.14 3.80
C VAL A 195 3.42 -12.06 4.29
N MET A 196 3.96 -11.01 4.90
CA MET A 196 3.19 -9.89 5.46
C MET A 196 3.56 -8.60 4.74
N GLU A 197 2.57 -7.79 4.40
CA GLU A 197 2.75 -6.48 3.78
C GLU A 197 3.06 -5.42 4.86
N PHE A 198 4.24 -4.80 4.82
CA PHE A 198 4.71 -3.78 5.79
C PHE A 198 5.08 -2.46 5.12
N GLY A 199 4.48 -2.16 3.98
CA GLY A 199 4.91 -1.08 3.10
C GLY A 199 4.17 0.24 3.23
N ALA A 200 3.10 0.36 4.02
CA ALA A 200 2.22 1.54 4.06
C ALA A 200 3.00 2.88 4.12
N ARG A 201 3.99 3.00 5.00
CA ARG A 201 4.81 4.22 5.16
C ARG A 201 5.74 4.52 3.97
N ARG A 202 5.83 3.63 2.97
CA ARG A 202 6.64 3.75 1.74
C ARG A 202 5.78 3.86 0.49
N ALA A 203 4.46 3.74 0.62
CA ALA A 203 3.53 3.86 -0.50
C ALA A 203 3.48 5.28 -1.06
N GLN A 204 3.07 5.40 -2.30
CA GLN A 204 2.86 6.67 -2.99
C GLN A 204 1.46 7.22 -2.67
N GLY A 205 1.36 7.88 -1.53
CA GLY A 205 0.12 8.40 -0.99
C GLY A 205 -0.69 7.39 -0.18
N TYR A 206 -1.68 7.90 0.54
CA TYR A 206 -2.48 7.07 1.45
C TYR A 206 -3.37 6.07 0.72
N ASP A 207 -3.94 6.43 -0.42
CA ASP A 207 -4.70 5.48 -1.27
C ASP A 207 -3.79 4.35 -1.78
N GLY A 208 -2.55 4.69 -2.17
CA GLY A 208 -1.54 3.71 -2.55
C GLY A 208 -1.21 2.72 -1.43
N ALA A 209 -1.25 3.15 -0.17
CA ALA A 209 -1.07 2.26 0.98
C ALA A 209 -2.29 1.34 1.17
N VAL A 210 -3.49 1.91 1.17
CA VAL A 210 -4.74 1.19 1.48
C VAL A 210 -5.10 0.18 0.39
N TYR A 211 -5.19 0.64 -0.87
CA TYR A 211 -5.49 -0.24 -2.00
C TYR A 211 -4.32 -1.14 -2.39
N GLY A 212 -3.09 -0.70 -2.09
CA GLY A 212 -1.90 -1.54 -2.28
C GLY A 212 -1.88 -2.74 -1.33
N ALA A 213 -2.26 -2.58 -0.07
CA ALA A 213 -2.40 -3.69 0.88
C ALA A 213 -3.48 -4.68 0.44
N ARG A 214 -4.65 -4.17 -0.04
CA ARG A 214 -5.70 -5.01 -0.64
C ARG A 214 -5.19 -5.78 -1.86
N ALA A 215 -4.51 -5.12 -2.75
CA ALA A 215 -3.94 -5.74 -3.96
C ALA A 215 -2.87 -6.79 -3.61
N ALA A 216 -2.03 -6.54 -2.61
CA ALA A 216 -1.06 -7.50 -2.11
C ALA A 216 -1.75 -8.78 -1.57
N TYR A 217 -2.87 -8.62 -0.85
CA TYR A 217 -3.68 -9.74 -0.37
C TYR A 217 -4.28 -10.56 -1.51
N ILE A 218 -4.81 -9.91 -2.56
CA ILE A 218 -5.24 -10.58 -3.80
C ILE A 218 -4.07 -11.37 -4.42
N GLY A 219 -2.85 -10.84 -4.36
CA GLY A 219 -1.62 -11.50 -4.82
C GLY A 219 -1.16 -12.67 -3.97
N GLY A 220 -1.81 -12.92 -2.81
CA GLY A 220 -1.56 -14.06 -1.93
C GLY A 220 -0.73 -13.75 -0.67
N VAL A 221 -0.57 -12.47 -0.30
CA VAL A 221 0.01 -12.07 0.99
C VAL A 221 -0.96 -12.39 2.13
N ASP A 222 -0.46 -12.85 3.26
CA ASP A 222 -1.29 -13.38 4.36
C ASP A 222 -1.89 -12.27 5.25
N ALA A 223 -1.20 -11.14 5.38
CA ALA A 223 -1.58 -10.06 6.30
C ALA A 223 -0.97 -8.71 5.91
N THR A 224 -1.46 -7.62 6.49
CA THR A 224 -0.92 -6.26 6.31
C THR A 224 -0.62 -5.58 7.64
N ALA A 225 0.25 -4.57 7.64
CA ALA A 225 0.39 -3.65 8.76
C ALA A 225 -0.58 -2.46 8.69
N THR A 226 -1.39 -2.35 7.65
CA THR A 226 -2.28 -1.22 7.38
C THR A 226 -3.65 -1.46 7.98
N VAL A 227 -3.89 -0.95 9.17
CA VAL A 227 -5.15 -1.17 9.93
C VAL A 227 -6.40 -0.79 9.14
N LEU A 228 -6.35 0.33 8.39
CA LEU A 228 -7.47 0.77 7.57
C LEU A 228 -7.84 -0.26 6.47
N SER A 229 -6.87 -1.00 5.95
CA SER A 229 -7.14 -2.05 4.94
C SER A 229 -7.80 -3.29 5.55
N ASP A 230 -7.57 -3.56 6.85
CA ASP A 230 -8.33 -4.56 7.59
C ASP A 230 -9.79 -4.10 7.76
N GLU A 231 -10.00 -2.88 8.26
CA GLU A 231 -11.32 -2.32 8.47
C GLU A 231 -12.17 -2.27 7.18
N MET A 232 -11.56 -1.84 6.06
CA MET A 232 -12.29 -1.66 4.80
C MET A 232 -12.48 -2.95 4.00
N PHE A 233 -11.51 -3.84 4.03
CA PHE A 233 -11.44 -4.98 3.10
C PHE A 233 -11.27 -6.34 3.78
N GLY A 234 -11.16 -6.37 5.11
CA GLY A 234 -10.93 -7.60 5.86
C GLY A 234 -9.57 -8.24 5.61
N VAL A 235 -8.57 -7.45 5.21
CA VAL A 235 -7.17 -7.93 5.11
C VAL A 235 -6.59 -7.98 6.51
N PRO A 236 -6.26 -9.17 7.07
CA PRO A 236 -5.88 -9.28 8.48
C PRO A 236 -4.74 -8.34 8.86
N ALA A 237 -4.97 -7.46 9.86
CA ALA A 237 -3.94 -6.56 10.37
C ALA A 237 -2.99 -7.30 11.32
N ILE A 238 -1.69 -7.13 11.13
CA ILE A 238 -0.66 -7.70 11.97
C ILE A 238 0.49 -6.71 12.19
N GLY A 239 1.11 -6.79 13.35
CA GLY A 239 2.27 -5.98 13.67
C GLY A 239 2.94 -6.46 14.93
N THR A 240 4.13 -5.95 15.18
CA THR A 240 4.88 -6.17 16.42
C THR A 240 5.26 -4.82 17.01
N MET A 241 6.54 -4.56 17.23
CA MET A 241 7.07 -3.30 17.72
C MET A 241 8.02 -2.66 16.70
N ALA A 242 8.37 -1.40 16.90
CA ALA A 242 9.45 -0.71 16.20
C ALA A 242 10.69 -0.57 17.10
N HIS A 243 11.85 -0.24 16.51
CA HIS A 243 13.08 0.06 17.27
C HIS A 243 12.87 1.17 18.31
N SER A 244 12.00 2.15 18.05
CA SER A 244 11.68 3.22 18.99
C SER A 244 11.06 2.74 20.30
N TRP A 245 10.31 1.62 20.28
CA TRP A 245 9.84 0.97 21.51
C TRP A 245 11.02 0.52 22.36
N VAL A 246 11.98 -0.21 21.76
CA VAL A 246 13.15 -0.74 22.47
C VAL A 246 14.02 0.40 22.99
N GLN A 247 14.20 1.46 22.19
CA GLN A 247 15.04 2.61 22.55
C GLN A 247 14.42 3.53 23.61
N TYR A 248 13.13 3.43 23.89
CA TYR A 248 12.44 4.22 24.91
C TYR A 248 12.78 3.74 26.33
N PHE A 249 13.04 2.45 26.52
CA PHE A 249 13.36 1.85 27.80
C PHE A 249 14.86 1.95 28.11
N ASP A 250 15.22 1.83 29.38
CA ASP A 250 16.61 1.90 29.84
C ASP A 250 17.51 0.83 29.21
N ASN A 251 16.94 -0.33 28.88
CA ASN A 251 17.63 -1.44 28.21
C ASN A 251 16.63 -2.37 27.48
N GLU A 252 17.17 -3.27 26.63
CA GLU A 252 16.35 -4.20 25.83
C GLU A 252 15.51 -5.16 26.69
N TYR A 253 16.05 -5.63 27.83
CA TYR A 253 15.33 -6.55 28.70
C TYR A 253 14.04 -5.89 29.21
N GLU A 254 14.11 -4.67 29.75
CA GLU A 254 12.92 -3.95 30.22
C GLU A 254 11.91 -3.67 29.11
N ALA A 255 12.38 -3.35 27.91
CA ALA A 255 11.51 -3.16 26.76
C ALA A 255 10.76 -4.45 26.37
N PHE A 256 11.47 -5.57 26.34
CA PHE A 256 10.90 -6.86 25.97
C PHE A 256 9.98 -7.41 27.07
N LYS A 257 10.35 -7.22 28.34
CA LYS A 257 9.52 -7.57 29.50
C LYS A 257 8.20 -6.80 29.45
N ALA A 258 8.24 -5.49 29.30
CA ALA A 258 7.04 -4.67 29.20
C ALA A 258 6.11 -5.11 28.06
N TYR A 259 6.68 -5.48 26.90
CA TYR A 259 5.88 -5.98 25.79
C TYR A 259 5.27 -7.35 26.07
N ALA A 260 6.03 -8.27 26.67
CA ALA A 260 5.57 -9.61 27.01
C ALA A 260 4.45 -9.59 28.08
N GLU A 261 4.52 -8.65 29.03
CA GLU A 261 3.48 -8.46 30.05
C GLU A 261 2.15 -7.98 29.44
N VAL A 262 2.20 -7.13 28.41
CA VAL A 262 1.00 -6.60 27.72
C VAL A 262 0.44 -7.60 26.72
N TYR A 263 1.31 -8.30 25.97
CA TYR A 263 0.92 -9.21 24.88
C TYR A 263 1.43 -10.65 25.09
N PRO A 264 1.09 -11.33 26.19
CA PRO A 264 1.68 -12.63 26.53
C PRO A 264 1.30 -13.75 25.55
N ASN A 265 0.15 -13.62 24.85
CA ASN A 265 -0.32 -14.63 23.90
C ASN A 265 0.29 -14.48 22.50
N ASP A 266 0.79 -13.28 22.16
CA ASP A 266 1.23 -12.92 20.81
C ASP A 266 2.58 -12.18 20.84
N CYS A 267 3.44 -12.55 21.77
CA CYS A 267 4.71 -11.90 21.97
C CYS A 267 5.71 -12.26 20.87
N SER A 268 6.01 -11.28 20.01
CA SER A 268 7.11 -11.34 19.04
C SER A 268 8.02 -10.14 19.24
N LEU A 269 9.32 -10.36 19.39
CA LEU A 269 10.30 -9.37 19.82
C LEU A 269 11.27 -8.97 18.71
N LEU A 270 11.51 -7.68 18.53
CA LEU A 270 12.47 -7.11 17.60
C LEU A 270 13.85 -7.08 18.23
N ILE A 271 14.75 -7.96 17.80
CA ILE A 271 15.99 -8.28 18.52
C ILE A 271 17.26 -7.64 17.95
N ASP A 272 17.15 -6.80 16.94
CA ASP A 272 18.30 -6.22 16.26
C ASP A 272 18.49 -4.71 16.47
N THR A 273 17.86 -4.15 17.52
CA THR A 273 18.02 -2.73 17.86
C THR A 273 19.47 -2.36 18.17
N TYR A 274 20.20 -3.24 18.86
CA TYR A 274 21.63 -3.05 19.18
C TYR A 274 22.49 -4.17 18.61
N ASN A 275 22.45 -5.36 19.24
CA ASN A 275 23.21 -6.52 18.78
C ASN A 275 22.41 -7.80 18.94
N VAL A 276 22.09 -8.44 17.84
CA VAL A 276 21.24 -9.63 17.78
C VAL A 276 21.73 -10.73 18.73
N LEU A 277 22.99 -11.15 18.61
CA LEU A 277 23.52 -12.35 19.30
C LEU A 277 24.05 -12.08 20.69
N LYS A 278 24.50 -10.83 20.97
CA LYS A 278 25.10 -10.49 22.27
C LYS A 278 24.10 -9.87 23.24
N SER A 279 22.99 -9.33 22.75
CA SER A 279 22.00 -8.60 23.57
C SER A 279 20.57 -9.00 23.23
N GLY A 280 20.08 -8.75 22.00
CA GLY A 280 18.68 -8.92 21.65
C GLY A 280 18.15 -10.34 21.89
N LEU A 281 18.78 -11.35 21.28
CA LEU A 281 18.36 -12.74 21.44
C LEU A 281 18.50 -13.26 22.87
N PRO A 282 19.61 -13.02 23.60
CA PRO A 282 19.73 -13.41 25.02
C PRO A 282 18.63 -12.78 25.89
N ASN A 283 18.33 -11.49 25.72
CA ASN A 283 17.27 -10.82 26.47
C ASN A 283 15.87 -11.34 26.10
N ALA A 284 15.61 -11.66 24.83
CA ALA A 284 14.35 -12.25 24.39
C ALA A 284 14.13 -13.64 25.03
N ILE A 285 15.16 -14.48 25.09
CA ILE A 285 15.12 -15.80 25.75
C ILE A 285 14.91 -15.63 27.24
N LYS A 286 15.61 -14.69 27.88
CA LYS A 286 15.45 -14.40 29.29
C LYS A 286 14.02 -14.00 29.64
N VAL A 287 13.43 -13.06 28.85
CA VAL A 287 12.03 -12.64 29.04
C VAL A 287 11.07 -13.79 28.79
N ALA A 288 11.30 -14.62 27.79
CA ALA A 288 10.47 -15.81 27.58
C ALA A 288 10.43 -16.73 28.80
N LYS A 289 11.60 -17.05 29.38
CA LYS A 289 11.72 -17.93 30.55
C LYS A 289 11.20 -17.29 31.85
N GLU A 290 11.44 -16.00 32.08
CA GLU A 290 11.09 -15.34 33.33
C GLU A 290 9.65 -14.80 33.34
N ILE A 291 9.08 -14.41 32.20
CA ILE A 291 7.79 -13.73 32.13
C ILE A 291 6.72 -14.58 31.46
N LEU A 292 7.01 -15.24 30.32
CA LEU A 292 6.01 -15.97 29.56
C LEU A 292 5.79 -17.39 30.05
N GLU A 293 6.86 -18.17 30.24
CA GLU A 293 6.76 -19.59 30.67
C GLU A 293 6.06 -19.77 32.01
N PRO A 294 6.27 -18.94 33.05
CA PRO A 294 5.53 -19.06 34.32
C PRO A 294 4.01 -18.88 34.17
N GLN A 295 3.58 -18.23 33.07
CA GLN A 295 2.16 -18.04 32.70
C GLN A 295 1.64 -19.14 31.75
N GLY A 296 2.45 -20.18 31.49
CA GLY A 296 2.12 -21.18 30.45
C GLY A 296 2.10 -20.64 29.01
N LYS A 297 2.81 -19.55 28.75
CA LYS A 297 2.89 -18.91 27.43
C LYS A 297 4.26 -19.15 26.79
N ARG A 298 4.31 -18.95 25.47
CA ARG A 298 5.53 -19.15 24.68
C ARG A 298 5.86 -17.89 23.89
N LEU A 299 7.15 -17.60 23.71
CA LEU A 299 7.62 -16.60 22.78
C LEU A 299 7.25 -17.01 21.35
N LYS A 300 6.40 -16.22 20.67
CA LYS A 300 5.90 -16.54 19.33
C LYS A 300 6.94 -16.35 18.24
N GLY A 301 7.77 -15.33 18.38
CA GLY A 301 8.78 -15.06 17.36
C GLY A 301 9.83 -14.05 17.78
N VAL A 302 10.92 -14.05 17.01
CA VAL A 302 11.94 -13.00 17.01
C VAL A 302 12.04 -12.40 15.62
N ARG A 303 12.19 -11.07 15.53
CA ARG A 303 12.28 -10.35 14.26
C ARG A 303 13.66 -9.76 14.06
N LEU A 304 14.18 -9.95 12.85
CA LEU A 304 15.44 -9.44 12.34
C LEU A 304 15.12 -8.45 11.19
N ASP A 305 15.50 -7.18 11.34
CA ASP A 305 15.26 -6.12 10.38
C ASP A 305 16.56 -5.58 9.75
N SER A 306 17.72 -6.15 10.12
CA SER A 306 19.04 -5.69 9.66
C SER A 306 20.10 -6.80 9.70
N GLY A 307 21.27 -6.51 9.09
CA GLY A 307 22.44 -7.39 9.08
C GLY A 307 22.36 -8.50 8.04
N ASP A 308 23.25 -9.48 8.17
CA ASP A 308 23.26 -10.69 7.32
C ASP A 308 22.15 -11.65 7.78
N LEU A 309 21.01 -11.58 7.10
CA LEU A 309 19.81 -12.34 7.46
C LEU A 309 20.02 -13.85 7.34
N ALA A 310 20.86 -14.32 6.40
CA ALA A 310 21.15 -15.74 6.25
C ALA A 310 21.98 -16.27 7.42
N TYR A 311 23.03 -15.56 7.79
CA TYR A 311 23.86 -15.89 8.94
C TYR A 311 23.07 -15.78 10.25
N LEU A 312 22.42 -14.63 10.48
CA LEU A 312 21.73 -14.36 11.74
C LEU A 312 20.56 -15.31 11.97
N SER A 313 19.76 -15.64 10.94
CA SER A 313 18.65 -16.59 11.11
C SER A 313 19.14 -17.99 11.49
N LYS A 314 20.24 -18.46 10.93
CA LYS A 314 20.84 -19.75 11.29
C LYS A 314 21.39 -19.73 12.73
N ALA A 315 22.10 -18.67 13.10
CA ALA A 315 22.62 -18.51 14.45
C ALA A 315 21.51 -18.41 15.49
N CYS A 316 20.47 -17.59 15.24
CA CYS A 316 19.31 -17.46 16.11
C CYS A 316 18.58 -18.80 16.26
N ARG A 317 18.34 -19.54 15.17
CA ARG A 317 17.69 -20.85 15.22
C ARG A 317 18.43 -21.82 16.12
N LYS A 318 19.76 -21.89 15.99
CA LYS A 318 20.57 -22.75 16.85
C LYS A 318 20.41 -22.38 18.34
N VAL A 319 20.54 -21.10 18.67
CA VAL A 319 20.44 -20.65 20.08
C VAL A 319 19.04 -20.87 20.65
N LEU A 320 17.99 -20.65 19.84
CA LEU A 320 16.61 -20.93 20.24
C LEU A 320 16.39 -22.43 20.48
N ASP A 321 16.91 -23.30 19.61
CA ASP A 321 16.81 -24.75 19.76
C ASP A 321 17.55 -25.24 21.00
N ASP A 322 18.76 -24.71 21.29
CA ASP A 322 19.55 -24.99 22.50
C ASP A 322 18.84 -24.53 23.78
N ASN A 323 17.77 -23.74 23.70
CA ASN A 323 16.97 -23.22 24.79
C ASN A 323 15.52 -23.75 24.82
N ASP A 324 15.23 -24.86 24.16
CA ASP A 324 13.90 -25.50 24.07
C ASP A 324 12.81 -24.61 23.43
N MET A 325 13.21 -23.75 22.46
CA MET A 325 12.32 -22.80 21.77
C MET A 325 12.21 -23.10 20.26
N GLN A 326 12.03 -24.38 19.88
CA GLN A 326 11.91 -24.82 18.49
C GLN A 326 10.65 -24.26 17.83
N ASP A 327 9.63 -23.94 18.62
CA ASP A 327 8.36 -23.34 18.20
C ASP A 327 8.42 -21.82 17.96
N CYS A 328 9.44 -21.14 18.48
CA CYS A 328 9.66 -19.71 18.27
C CYS A 328 10.01 -19.42 16.79
N LYS A 329 9.23 -18.59 16.14
CA LYS A 329 9.39 -18.24 14.71
C LYS A 329 10.47 -17.20 14.51
N ILE A 330 11.18 -17.29 13.37
CA ILE A 330 12.14 -16.27 12.93
C ILE A 330 11.51 -15.49 11.79
N ILE A 331 11.24 -14.20 12.06
CA ILE A 331 10.64 -13.25 11.15
C ILE A 331 11.74 -12.35 10.59
N VAL A 332 11.79 -12.13 9.28
CA VAL A 332 12.73 -11.18 8.70
C VAL A 332 12.01 -10.08 7.95
N SER A 333 12.59 -8.90 7.97
CA SER A 333 12.10 -7.73 7.24
C SER A 333 13.30 -6.90 6.73
N ASN A 334 13.04 -5.76 6.08
CA ASN A 334 13.99 -4.88 5.43
C ASN A 334 14.44 -5.30 4.03
N SER A 335 14.06 -4.50 3.05
CA SER A 335 14.45 -4.60 1.63
C SER A 335 14.18 -5.97 0.98
N ILE A 336 13.22 -6.70 1.49
CA ILE A 336 12.82 -8.02 1.01
C ILE A 336 12.10 -7.91 -0.33
N ASP A 337 12.49 -8.77 -1.26
CA ASP A 337 11.81 -9.06 -2.53
C ASP A 337 11.97 -10.53 -2.90
N GLU A 338 11.40 -10.95 -4.02
CA GLU A 338 11.45 -12.32 -4.51
C GLU A 338 12.89 -12.82 -4.76
N TYR A 339 13.78 -11.94 -5.20
CA TYR A 339 15.19 -12.28 -5.48
C TYR A 339 15.97 -12.49 -4.19
N LEU A 340 15.80 -11.61 -3.21
CA LEU A 340 16.44 -11.77 -1.90
C LEU A 340 15.89 -13.01 -1.18
N ILE A 341 14.60 -13.28 -1.24
CA ILE A 341 14.00 -14.50 -0.66
C ILE A 341 14.61 -15.75 -1.30
N GLN A 342 14.76 -15.77 -2.63
CA GLN A 342 15.40 -16.90 -3.32
C GLN A 342 16.85 -17.08 -2.84
N SER A 343 17.62 -16.00 -2.78
CA SER A 343 19.01 -16.03 -2.30
C SER A 343 19.10 -16.54 -0.85
N LEU A 344 18.20 -16.08 0.04
CA LEU A 344 18.15 -16.55 1.43
C LEU A 344 17.83 -18.06 1.52
N ASN A 345 16.90 -18.53 0.69
CA ASN A 345 16.57 -19.95 0.60
C ASN A 345 17.79 -20.78 0.14
N ASP A 346 18.48 -20.32 -0.90
CA ASP A 346 19.67 -21.02 -1.45
C ASP A 346 20.82 -21.06 -0.44
N GLN A 347 20.94 -20.05 0.41
CA GLN A 347 21.90 -20.01 1.52
C GLN A 347 21.47 -20.84 2.75
N GLY A 348 20.32 -21.49 2.71
CA GLY A 348 19.79 -22.31 3.80
C GLY A 348 19.38 -21.51 5.04
N ALA A 349 18.93 -20.25 4.87
CA ALA A 349 18.44 -19.41 5.95
C ALA A 349 17.26 -20.05 6.68
N LYS A 350 17.24 -19.89 8.00
CA LYS A 350 16.20 -20.46 8.89
C LYS A 350 15.13 -19.40 9.20
N ILE A 351 14.29 -19.11 8.21
CA ILE A 351 13.28 -18.07 8.25
C ILE A 351 11.91 -18.71 8.15
N ASP A 352 10.98 -18.30 8.99
CA ASP A 352 9.60 -18.78 9.01
C ASP A 352 8.63 -17.81 8.32
N SER A 353 8.90 -16.49 8.35
CA SER A 353 8.03 -15.49 7.73
C SER A 353 8.79 -14.24 7.29
N TYR A 354 8.20 -13.52 6.34
CA TYR A 354 8.76 -12.33 5.71
C TYR A 354 7.84 -11.13 5.87
N GLY A 355 8.37 -10.02 6.39
CA GLY A 355 7.74 -8.70 6.38
C GLY A 355 8.25 -7.88 5.18
N VAL A 356 7.42 -7.66 4.18
CA VAL A 356 7.82 -7.03 2.93
C VAL A 356 7.23 -5.63 2.83
N GLY A 357 8.08 -4.62 2.66
CA GLY A 357 7.66 -3.21 2.68
C GLY A 357 7.76 -2.54 1.31
N GLU A 358 8.73 -1.63 1.17
CA GLU A 358 8.91 -0.74 0.03
C GLU A 358 8.83 -1.45 -1.32
N ARG A 359 9.57 -2.54 -1.49
CA ARG A 359 9.70 -3.21 -2.79
C ARG A 359 8.41 -3.82 -3.28
N LEU A 360 7.52 -4.20 -2.36
CA LEU A 360 6.19 -4.69 -2.65
C LEU A 360 5.24 -3.52 -2.97
N ILE A 361 5.05 -2.60 -2.00
CA ILE A 361 4.00 -1.58 -2.08
C ILE A 361 4.22 -0.55 -3.19
N THR A 362 5.43 -0.43 -3.72
CA THR A 362 5.76 0.45 -4.85
C THR A 362 5.92 -0.31 -6.16
N SER A 363 5.85 -1.63 -6.15
CA SER A 363 6.27 -2.48 -7.28
C SER A 363 7.61 -2.01 -7.87
N LYS A 364 8.61 -1.82 -7.01
CA LYS A 364 9.80 -0.97 -7.19
C LYS A 364 10.49 -1.11 -8.54
N SER A 365 10.58 -2.33 -9.08
CA SER A 365 11.32 -2.59 -10.33
C SER A 365 10.49 -2.29 -11.58
N SER A 366 9.16 -2.26 -11.45
CA SER A 366 8.23 -1.97 -12.56
C SER A 366 6.94 -1.40 -11.97
N PRO A 367 6.87 -0.07 -11.75
CA PRO A 367 5.72 0.56 -11.08
C PRO A 367 4.48 0.70 -11.97
N VAL A 368 4.63 0.48 -13.28
CA VAL A 368 3.55 0.52 -14.26
C VAL A 368 3.70 -0.60 -15.29
N PHE A 369 2.62 -1.11 -15.84
CA PHE A 369 2.67 -2.15 -16.89
C PHE A 369 2.20 -1.65 -18.27
N GLY A 370 2.08 -0.35 -18.44
CA GLY A 370 1.82 0.28 -19.73
C GLY A 370 0.50 -0.13 -20.35
N CYS A 371 -0.55 -0.13 -19.55
CA CYS A 371 -1.91 -0.36 -20.03
C CYS A 371 -2.44 0.83 -20.83
N VAL A 372 -3.30 0.54 -21.77
CA VAL A 372 -3.98 1.50 -22.64
C VAL A 372 -5.42 1.09 -22.80
#